data_6cef4885ebd3558e37db609009da0c5e
#
_entry.id   6cef4885ebd3558e37db609009da0c5e
#
_cell.length_a   1.000
_cell.length_b   1.000
_cell.length_c   1.000
_cell.angle_alpha   90.00
_cell.angle_beta   90.00
_cell.angle_gamma   90.00
#
_symmetry.space_group_name_H-M   'P 1'
#
loop_
_entity.id
_entity.type
_entity.pdbx_description
1 polymer ?
#
loop_
_entity_poly.entity_id
_entity_poly.type
_entity_poly.pdbx_seq_one_letter_code
_entity_poly.pdbx_strand_id
1 'polypeptide(L)'
;MKIKHIIYTVLALLACYVLYNKFFGSKNKEKTTAGAGAGKGGKRGGPVPVNVLIAKDTAINTTIEVTGTISANEQVNLVSQASGNITNIYFKEGSRVSKGQLLVKVYNQDLQASLAQNEYQVALAKENEYRNRILFEKEAVSKQEFETSLAQLNSLKAQSAAIRAQISRTEIRAPFSGTIGLRSISPGGYLSPSTPIATLVNIDPAKLTFSVPEKYLSLVKVGNKIKFTTESSDNIFTATVYAIEPSIDVSSRTITVRARAPNGEGKLTAGSFAKINLTLNQIPNTIMVPTQSVIPDIKDNYVFVSDSGMAMRRTVKTGMRTDKEIEITEGLKQGDSVIISGIIQLRPKAPVKIQKVVKK
;
A
#
# COMPACT_ATOMS: atom_id res chain seq x y z
N MET A 1 -39.79 -60.09 -20.61
CA MET A 1 -39.49 -58.77 -20.12
C MET A 1 -40.32 -58.28 -18.92
N LYS A 2 -41.03 -59.18 -18.22
CA LYS A 2 -41.99 -58.74 -17.15
C LYS A 2 -41.55 -59.04 -15.71
N ILE A 3 -40.56 -59.91 -15.50
CA ILE A 3 -40.10 -60.27 -14.13
C ILE A 3 -39.17 -59.25 -13.51
N LYS A 4 -38.35 -58.59 -14.30
CA LYS A 4 -37.39 -57.55 -13.77
C LYS A 4 -38.08 -56.29 -13.21
N HIS A 5 -39.22 -55.91 -13.80
CA HIS A 5 -39.98 -54.74 -13.31
C HIS A 5 -40.70 -55.06 -11.99
N ILE A 6 -41.15 -56.30 -11.78
CA ILE A 6 -41.77 -56.72 -10.52
C ILE A 6 -40.72 -56.71 -9.38
N ILE A 7 -39.49 -57.10 -9.64
CA ILE A 7 -38.41 -57.09 -8.65
C ILE A 7 -38.05 -55.63 -8.25
N TYR A 8 -38.01 -54.74 -9.23
CA TYR A 8 -37.72 -53.30 -8.91
C TYR A 8 -38.82 -52.58 -8.14
N THR A 9 -40.10 -52.92 -8.41
CA THR A 9 -41.26 -52.38 -7.66
C THR A 9 -41.27 -52.87 -6.22
N VAL A 10 -40.95 -54.17 -5.98
CA VAL A 10 -40.88 -54.76 -4.64
C VAL A 10 -39.71 -54.17 -3.86
N LEU A 11 -38.56 -53.94 -4.52
CA LEU A 11 -37.37 -53.27 -3.88
C LEU A 11 -37.66 -51.81 -3.54
N ALA A 12 -38.37 -51.08 -4.38
CA ALA A 12 -38.78 -49.69 -4.11
C ALA A 12 -39.79 -49.59 -2.96
N LEU A 13 -40.74 -50.51 -2.86
CA LEU A 13 -41.70 -50.57 -1.75
C LEU A 13 -41.00 -50.92 -0.43
N LEU A 14 -40.01 -51.80 -0.46
CA LEU A 14 -39.22 -52.17 0.73
C LEU A 14 -38.33 -51.02 1.21
N ALA A 15 -37.73 -50.26 0.29
CA ALA A 15 -36.98 -49.07 0.62
C ALA A 15 -37.88 -47.96 1.21
N CYS A 16 -39.07 -47.75 0.68
CA CYS A 16 -40.06 -46.82 1.20
C CYS A 16 -40.54 -47.20 2.60
N TYR A 17 -40.75 -48.50 2.85
CA TYR A 17 -41.13 -48.99 4.17
C TYR A 17 -40.04 -48.81 5.23
N VAL A 18 -38.80 -49.05 4.86
CA VAL A 18 -37.64 -48.81 5.78
C VAL A 18 -37.47 -47.35 6.09
N LEU A 19 -37.61 -46.45 5.08
CA LEU A 19 -37.57 -45.00 5.29
C LEU A 19 -38.75 -44.51 6.14
N TYR A 20 -39.95 -45.04 5.92
CA TYR A 20 -41.13 -44.68 6.74
C TYR A 20 -40.97 -45.09 8.21
N ASN A 21 -40.45 -46.29 8.47
CA ASN A 21 -40.20 -46.77 9.84
C ASN A 21 -39.06 -46.04 10.53
N LYS A 22 -38.05 -45.57 9.80
CA LYS A 22 -36.94 -44.80 10.34
C LYS A 22 -37.32 -43.35 10.63
N PHE A 23 -38.26 -42.77 9.87
CA PHE A 23 -38.65 -41.34 10.04
C PHE A 23 -39.90 -41.17 10.94
N PHE A 24 -40.81 -42.13 10.99
CA PHE A 24 -42.08 -42.03 11.74
C PHE A 24 -42.21 -42.98 12.93
N GLY A 25 -41.29 -43.92 13.14
CA GLY A 25 -41.39 -44.99 14.11
C GLY A 25 -40.88 -44.72 15.52
N SER A 26 -40.60 -43.47 15.91
CA SER A 26 -40.14 -43.16 17.27
C SER A 26 -41.24 -42.47 18.07
N LYS A 27 -42.22 -43.25 18.60
CA LYS A 27 -43.09 -42.82 19.70
C LYS A 27 -42.57 -43.39 20.99
N ASN A 28 -41.97 -42.50 21.82
CA ASN A 28 -41.62 -42.76 23.21
C ASN A 28 -42.83 -43.17 24.03
N LYS A 29 -42.70 -44.28 24.72
CA LYS A 29 -43.63 -44.68 25.83
C LYS A 29 -43.19 -43.97 27.08
N GLU A 30 -43.91 -42.91 27.50
CA GLU A 30 -43.91 -42.40 28.84
C GLU A 30 -44.62 -43.39 29.79
N LYS A 31 -43.88 -43.80 30.79
CA LYS A 31 -44.48 -44.47 31.98
C LYS A 31 -44.88 -43.41 33.00
N THR A 32 -46.17 -43.21 33.10
CA THR A 32 -46.80 -42.48 34.21
C THR A 32 -46.73 -43.31 35.48
N THR A 33 -46.03 -42.84 36.48
CA THR A 33 -46.25 -43.25 37.88
C THR A 33 -46.61 -42.04 38.69
N ALA A 34 -47.85 -41.95 39.11
CA ALA A 34 -48.37 -41.03 40.06
C ALA A 34 -47.81 -41.36 41.45
N GLY A 35 -47.21 -40.41 42.08
CA GLY A 35 -46.75 -40.46 43.50
C GLY A 35 -46.78 -39.08 44.06
N ALA A 36 -47.82 -38.78 44.84
CA ALA A 36 -47.96 -37.58 45.66
C ALA A 36 -46.87 -37.51 46.72
N GLY A 37 -46.19 -36.39 46.82
CA GLY A 37 -45.19 -36.08 47.87
C GLY A 37 -44.98 -34.60 47.98
N ALA A 38 -45.56 -34.03 49.01
CA ALA A 38 -45.50 -32.62 49.37
C ALA A 38 -44.09 -32.08 49.58
N GLY A 39 -43.93 -30.87 49.17
CA GLY A 39 -43.00 -29.83 49.47
C GLY A 39 -41.70 -30.11 50.22
N LYS A 40 -40.60 -29.58 49.65
CA LYS A 40 -39.58 -28.91 50.43
C LYS A 40 -38.73 -28.01 49.55
N GLY A 41 -38.54 -26.80 50.07
CA GLY A 41 -37.78 -25.65 49.58
C GLY A 41 -36.59 -25.95 48.70
N GLY A 42 -36.44 -25.11 47.65
CA GLY A 42 -35.33 -25.12 46.73
C GLY A 42 -33.99 -25.16 47.42
N LYS A 43 -33.22 -26.20 47.17
CA LYS A 43 -31.79 -26.20 47.46
C LYS A 43 -31.18 -25.03 46.73
N ARG A 44 -30.66 -24.02 47.46
CA ARG A 44 -29.73 -23.02 46.98
C ARG A 44 -28.64 -23.81 46.28
N GLY A 45 -28.58 -23.70 44.94
CA GLY A 45 -27.49 -24.29 44.16
C GLY A 45 -26.16 -23.81 44.74
N GLY A 46 -25.19 -24.72 44.86
CA GLY A 46 -23.85 -24.36 45.31
C GLY A 46 -23.25 -23.28 44.39
N PRO A 47 -22.18 -22.62 44.82
CA PRO A 47 -21.56 -21.56 44.03
C PRO A 47 -21.19 -22.06 42.64
N VAL A 48 -21.65 -21.33 41.61
CA VAL A 48 -21.39 -21.68 40.20
C VAL A 48 -19.90 -21.48 39.91
N PRO A 49 -19.21 -22.51 39.38
CA PRO A 49 -17.80 -22.38 39.01
C PRO A 49 -17.66 -21.49 37.77
N VAL A 50 -16.86 -20.44 37.87
CA VAL A 50 -16.67 -19.43 36.81
C VAL A 50 -15.20 -19.12 36.57
N ASN A 51 -14.84 -18.77 35.35
CA ASN A 51 -13.56 -18.14 35.06
C ASN A 51 -13.79 -16.63 34.92
N VAL A 52 -12.85 -15.85 35.43
CA VAL A 52 -12.90 -14.39 35.37
C VAL A 52 -11.71 -13.83 34.59
N LEU A 53 -11.94 -12.74 33.89
CA LEU A 53 -10.93 -11.88 33.29
C LEU A 53 -10.87 -10.59 34.09
N ILE A 54 -9.67 -10.20 34.51
CA ILE A 54 -9.50 -8.87 35.13
C ILE A 54 -9.43 -7.84 34.00
N ALA A 55 -10.37 -6.91 34.03
CA ALA A 55 -10.42 -5.80 33.07
C ALA A 55 -9.15 -4.94 33.20
N LYS A 56 -8.39 -4.86 32.13
CA LYS A 56 -7.20 -4.01 32.03
C LYS A 56 -7.34 -3.10 30.83
N ASP A 57 -6.79 -1.93 30.96
CA ASP A 57 -6.65 -1.02 29.84
C ASP A 57 -5.68 -1.62 28.83
N THR A 58 -6.13 -1.75 27.60
CA THR A 58 -5.37 -2.27 26.48
C THR A 58 -5.41 -1.24 25.36
N ALA A 59 -4.27 -0.93 24.77
CA ALA A 59 -4.26 -0.11 23.57
C ALA A 59 -4.69 -0.96 22.36
N ILE A 60 -5.72 -0.54 21.66
CA ILE A 60 -6.16 -1.19 20.43
C ILE A 60 -5.59 -0.43 19.24
N ASN A 61 -4.94 -1.18 18.36
CA ASN A 61 -4.55 -0.68 17.05
C ASN A 61 -5.63 -1.07 16.05
N THR A 62 -6.40 -0.10 15.57
CA THR A 62 -7.25 -0.33 14.41
C THR A 62 -6.36 -0.41 13.18
N THR A 63 -6.23 -1.60 12.61
CA THR A 63 -5.52 -1.80 11.35
C THR A 63 -6.52 -2.11 10.25
N ILE A 64 -6.32 -1.49 9.10
CA ILE A 64 -6.98 -1.90 7.86
C ILE A 64 -5.93 -2.44 6.89
N GLU A 65 -6.29 -3.49 6.20
CA GLU A 65 -5.49 -4.03 5.11
C GLU A 65 -5.99 -3.44 3.79
N VAL A 66 -5.09 -2.82 3.04
CA VAL A 66 -5.37 -2.28 1.70
C VAL A 66 -4.29 -2.76 0.74
N THR A 67 -4.67 -2.91 -0.51
CA THR A 67 -3.72 -3.25 -1.59
C THR A 67 -3.20 -2.01 -2.25
N GLY A 68 -1.96 -2.07 -2.72
CA GLY A 68 -1.31 -1.00 -3.47
C GLY A 68 -0.36 -1.53 -4.52
N THR A 69 0.18 -0.62 -5.31
CA THR A 69 1.15 -0.92 -6.36
C THR A 69 2.45 -0.16 -6.10
N ILE A 70 3.56 -0.86 -6.24
CA ILE A 70 4.90 -0.27 -6.17
C ILE A 70 5.23 0.31 -7.54
N SER A 71 5.61 1.57 -7.57
CA SER A 71 6.03 2.28 -8.78
C SER A 71 7.47 2.78 -8.63
N ALA A 72 8.12 2.97 -9.75
CA ALA A 72 9.42 3.63 -9.76
C ALA A 72 9.32 5.07 -9.23
N ASN A 73 10.40 5.56 -8.64
CA ASN A 73 10.52 6.99 -8.32
C ASN A 73 10.48 7.84 -9.59
N GLU A 74 11.29 7.43 -10.58
CA GLU A 74 11.35 8.05 -11.89
C GLU A 74 11.50 6.96 -12.95
N GLN A 75 10.78 7.11 -14.05
CA GLN A 75 10.85 6.23 -15.20
C GLN A 75 10.72 7.04 -16.46
N VAL A 76 11.58 6.79 -17.42
CA VAL A 76 11.55 7.45 -18.73
C VAL A 76 11.94 6.48 -19.84
N ASN A 77 11.24 6.55 -20.93
CA ASN A 77 11.67 5.91 -22.17
C ASN A 77 12.64 6.86 -22.88
N LEU A 78 13.92 6.47 -22.93
CA LEU A 78 14.94 7.22 -23.64
C LEU A 78 14.66 7.13 -25.14
N VAL A 79 14.58 8.27 -25.80
CA VAL A 79 14.34 8.37 -27.24
C VAL A 79 15.41 9.22 -27.90
N SER A 80 15.64 9.02 -29.18
CA SER A 80 16.54 9.87 -29.97
C SER A 80 15.89 11.23 -30.21
N GLN A 81 16.72 12.29 -30.16
CA GLN A 81 16.36 13.65 -30.59
C GLN A 81 16.95 14.04 -31.90
N ALA A 82 17.91 13.25 -32.43
CA ALA A 82 18.59 13.48 -33.68
C ALA A 82 18.47 12.27 -34.61
N SER A 83 18.54 12.54 -35.91
CA SER A 83 18.67 11.50 -36.95
C SER A 83 20.12 11.19 -37.18
N GLY A 84 20.45 9.93 -37.52
CA GLY A 84 21.78 9.52 -37.93
C GLY A 84 22.15 8.11 -37.51
N ASN A 85 23.30 7.64 -37.92
CA ASN A 85 23.81 6.31 -37.61
C ASN A 85 24.35 6.28 -36.16
N ILE A 86 24.09 5.18 -35.46
CA ILE A 86 24.66 4.93 -34.13
C ILE A 86 26.15 4.63 -34.28
N THR A 87 26.97 5.49 -33.72
CA THR A 87 28.42 5.29 -33.69
C THR A 87 28.81 4.34 -32.55
N ASN A 88 28.32 4.63 -31.34
CA ASN A 88 28.68 3.85 -30.15
C ASN A 88 27.50 3.76 -29.19
N ILE A 89 27.45 2.64 -28.43
CA ILE A 89 26.57 2.43 -27.30
C ILE A 89 27.47 2.19 -26.07
N TYR A 90 27.30 3.00 -25.01
CA TYR A 90 28.20 3.03 -23.84
C TYR A 90 27.58 2.42 -22.58
N PHE A 91 26.49 1.68 -22.70
CA PHE A 91 25.85 0.99 -21.59
C PHE A 91 25.64 -0.49 -21.87
N LYS A 92 25.54 -1.28 -20.81
CA LYS A 92 25.09 -2.67 -20.85
C LYS A 92 23.65 -2.75 -20.36
N GLU A 93 22.85 -3.63 -20.97
CA GLU A 93 21.48 -3.88 -20.55
C GLU A 93 21.44 -4.34 -19.07
N GLY A 94 20.48 -3.83 -18.30
CA GLY A 94 20.38 -4.11 -16.88
C GLY A 94 21.42 -3.42 -15.98
N SER A 95 22.37 -2.66 -16.54
CA SER A 95 23.40 -1.99 -15.76
C SER A 95 22.89 -0.70 -15.08
N ARG A 96 23.55 -0.32 -13.99
CA ARG A 96 23.32 0.97 -13.34
C ARG A 96 24.07 2.07 -14.07
N VAL A 97 23.41 3.20 -14.30
CA VAL A 97 23.97 4.38 -14.96
C VAL A 97 23.79 5.60 -14.05
N SER A 98 24.72 6.56 -14.17
CA SER A 98 24.70 7.81 -13.42
C SER A 98 24.07 8.94 -14.23
N LYS A 99 23.46 9.91 -13.55
CA LYS A 99 22.94 11.14 -14.19
C LYS A 99 24.04 11.80 -15.04
N GLY A 100 23.70 12.20 -16.28
CA GLY A 100 24.61 12.81 -17.24
C GLY A 100 25.54 11.85 -17.98
N GLN A 101 25.57 10.56 -17.62
CA GLN A 101 26.36 9.55 -18.32
C GLN A 101 25.96 9.47 -19.78
N LEU A 102 26.93 9.46 -20.69
CA LEU A 102 26.69 9.25 -22.12
C LEU A 102 26.27 7.80 -22.35
N LEU A 103 25.14 7.60 -22.99
CA LEU A 103 24.56 6.27 -23.26
C LEU A 103 24.70 5.86 -24.72
N VAL A 104 24.39 6.79 -25.64
CA VAL A 104 24.45 6.54 -27.08
C VAL A 104 25.03 7.77 -27.75
N LYS A 105 25.88 7.55 -28.74
CA LYS A 105 26.43 8.57 -29.62
C LYS A 105 25.96 8.32 -31.04
N VAL A 106 25.33 9.31 -31.63
CA VAL A 106 24.96 9.38 -33.03
C VAL A 106 26.09 10.07 -33.80
N TYR A 107 26.29 9.70 -35.06
CA TYR A 107 27.29 10.32 -35.96
C TYR A 107 27.06 11.84 -35.98
N ASN A 108 28.13 12.58 -35.73
CA ASN A 108 28.09 14.05 -35.68
C ASN A 108 29.38 14.74 -36.17
N GLN A 109 30.18 14.02 -36.98
CA GLN A 109 31.45 14.58 -37.47
C GLN A 109 31.23 15.83 -38.34
N ASP A 110 30.16 15.86 -39.13
CA ASP A 110 29.81 17.01 -39.99
C ASP A 110 29.49 18.25 -39.13
N LEU A 111 28.79 18.05 -38.04
CA LEU A 111 28.49 19.11 -37.07
C LEU A 111 29.76 19.59 -36.34
N GLN A 112 30.66 18.66 -36.01
CA GLN A 112 31.94 19.02 -35.38
C GLN A 112 32.83 19.81 -36.36
N ALA A 113 32.88 19.43 -37.65
CA ALA A 113 33.58 20.18 -38.65
C ALA A 113 32.99 21.59 -38.84
N SER A 114 31.65 21.67 -38.89
CA SER A 114 30.93 22.95 -38.99
C SER A 114 31.20 23.85 -37.79
N LEU A 115 31.25 23.28 -36.57
CA LEU A 115 31.60 24.00 -35.35
C LEU A 115 33.03 24.54 -35.44
N ALA A 116 34.00 23.73 -35.80
CA ALA A 116 35.39 24.14 -35.94
C ALA A 116 35.54 25.28 -36.96
N GLN A 117 34.89 25.19 -38.14
CA GLN A 117 34.88 26.25 -39.12
C GLN A 117 34.33 27.55 -38.53
N ASN A 118 33.20 27.52 -37.86
CA ASN A 118 32.59 28.69 -37.23
C ASN A 118 33.46 29.26 -36.10
N GLU A 119 34.13 28.41 -35.32
CA GLU A 119 35.04 28.86 -34.25
C GLU A 119 36.24 29.67 -34.81
N TYR A 120 36.77 29.32 -35.96
CA TYR A 120 37.78 30.14 -36.65
C TYR A 120 37.22 31.51 -37.09
N GLN A 121 35.96 31.55 -37.56
CA GLN A 121 35.30 32.80 -37.93
C GLN A 121 35.04 33.66 -36.67
N VAL A 122 34.65 33.04 -35.56
CA VAL A 122 34.51 33.76 -34.25
C VAL A 122 35.84 34.33 -33.81
N ALA A 123 36.95 33.57 -33.94
CA ALA A 123 38.29 34.05 -33.60
C ALA A 123 38.71 35.29 -34.43
N LEU A 124 38.48 35.24 -35.75
CA LEU A 124 38.75 36.39 -36.64
C LEU A 124 37.87 37.58 -36.30
N ALA A 125 36.57 37.38 -36.10
CA ALA A 125 35.65 38.48 -35.73
C ALA A 125 35.99 39.12 -34.38
N LYS A 126 36.44 38.28 -33.43
CA LYS A 126 36.92 38.75 -32.12
C LYS A 126 38.13 39.66 -32.22
N GLU A 127 39.09 39.32 -33.09
CA GLU A 127 40.27 40.10 -33.33
C GLU A 127 39.92 41.43 -34.02
N ASN A 128 38.99 41.41 -34.98
CA ASN A 128 38.52 42.62 -35.65
C ASN A 128 37.74 43.52 -34.68
N GLU A 129 36.87 43.00 -33.85
CA GLU A 129 36.14 43.76 -32.81
C GLU A 129 37.14 44.40 -31.83
N TYR A 130 38.13 43.62 -31.36
CA TYR A 130 39.16 44.12 -30.44
C TYR A 130 39.93 45.30 -31.04
N ARG A 131 40.33 45.19 -32.32
CA ARG A 131 41.01 46.24 -33.05
C ARG A 131 40.14 47.49 -33.21
N ASN A 132 38.88 47.31 -33.62
CA ASN A 132 37.94 48.43 -33.80
C ASN A 132 37.57 49.08 -32.49
N ARG A 133 37.54 48.38 -31.40
CA ARG A 133 37.33 48.91 -30.05
C ARG A 133 38.46 49.84 -29.63
N ILE A 134 39.73 49.42 -29.83
CA ILE A 134 40.92 50.27 -29.53
C ILE A 134 40.95 51.51 -30.39
N LEU A 135 40.59 51.38 -31.69
CA LEU A 135 40.55 52.52 -32.62
C LEU A 135 39.40 53.46 -32.28
N PHE A 136 38.25 52.95 -31.83
CA PHE A 136 37.13 53.75 -31.38
C PHE A 136 37.45 54.51 -30.11
N GLU A 137 38.13 53.92 -29.13
CA GLU A 137 38.62 54.57 -27.92
C GLU A 137 39.62 55.71 -28.22
N LYS A 138 40.31 55.64 -29.38
CA LYS A 138 41.20 56.66 -29.88
C LYS A 138 40.53 57.62 -30.90
N GLU A 139 39.19 57.54 -31.02
CA GLU A 139 38.40 58.33 -31.99
C GLU A 139 38.82 58.16 -33.46
N ALA A 140 39.48 57.04 -33.80
CA ALA A 140 40.03 56.79 -35.12
C ALA A 140 39.04 56.03 -36.06
N VAL A 141 37.93 55.50 -35.52
CA VAL A 141 36.82 54.89 -36.28
C VAL A 141 35.48 55.36 -35.77
N SER A 142 34.44 55.26 -36.61
CA SER A 142 33.07 55.63 -36.24
C SER A 142 32.44 54.65 -35.23
N LYS A 143 31.50 55.14 -34.41
CA LYS A 143 30.69 54.28 -33.55
C LYS A 143 29.97 53.20 -34.33
N GLN A 144 29.47 53.53 -35.49
CA GLN A 144 28.78 52.56 -36.36
C GLN A 144 29.70 51.39 -36.79
N GLU A 145 30.96 51.68 -37.09
CA GLU A 145 31.94 50.66 -37.51
C GLU A 145 32.29 49.72 -36.31
N PHE A 146 32.49 50.28 -35.13
CA PHE A 146 32.68 49.48 -33.91
C PHE A 146 31.43 48.62 -33.63
N GLU A 147 30.22 49.21 -33.61
CA GLU A 147 28.97 48.48 -33.37
C GLU A 147 28.72 47.37 -34.38
N THR A 148 29.09 47.60 -35.67
CA THR A 148 29.01 46.60 -36.73
C THR A 148 29.93 45.40 -36.44
N SER A 149 31.18 45.66 -36.02
CA SER A 149 32.12 44.58 -35.71
C SER A 149 31.69 43.78 -34.48
N LEU A 150 31.12 44.46 -33.44
CA LEU A 150 30.55 43.81 -32.28
C LEU A 150 29.32 42.96 -32.63
N ALA A 151 28.42 43.46 -33.46
CA ALA A 151 27.26 42.73 -33.93
C ALA A 151 27.66 41.45 -34.72
N GLN A 152 28.65 41.57 -35.58
CA GLN A 152 29.19 40.41 -36.32
C GLN A 152 29.79 39.36 -35.39
N LEU A 153 30.58 39.75 -34.39
CA LEU A 153 31.09 38.80 -33.37
C LEU A 153 29.98 38.10 -32.61
N ASN A 154 28.96 38.84 -32.17
CA ASN A 154 27.85 38.29 -31.43
C ASN A 154 27.01 37.33 -32.30
N SER A 155 26.80 37.62 -33.59
CA SER A 155 26.10 36.75 -34.53
C SER A 155 26.84 35.41 -34.69
N LEU A 156 28.16 35.43 -34.89
CA LEU A 156 28.95 34.20 -35.03
C LEU A 156 29.04 33.39 -33.75
N LYS A 157 29.07 34.04 -32.58
CA LYS A 157 28.96 33.35 -31.28
C LYS A 157 27.61 32.67 -31.11
N ALA A 158 26.51 33.30 -31.53
CA ALA A 158 25.17 32.71 -31.49
C ALA A 158 25.08 31.48 -32.44
N GLN A 159 25.71 31.55 -33.60
CA GLN A 159 25.81 30.41 -34.52
C GLN A 159 26.60 29.26 -33.92
N SER A 160 27.75 29.52 -33.24
CA SER A 160 28.49 28.47 -32.50
C SER A 160 27.61 27.81 -31.46
N ALA A 161 26.81 28.58 -30.70
CA ALA A 161 25.92 28.05 -29.71
C ALA A 161 24.81 27.15 -30.31
N ALA A 162 24.27 27.55 -31.47
CA ALA A 162 23.30 26.73 -32.22
C ALA A 162 23.88 25.38 -32.66
N ILE A 163 25.11 25.38 -33.23
CA ILE A 163 25.79 24.16 -33.66
C ILE A 163 26.09 23.25 -32.46
N ARG A 164 26.57 23.82 -31.32
CA ARG A 164 26.79 23.04 -30.09
C ARG A 164 25.50 22.42 -29.56
N ALA A 165 24.38 23.13 -29.65
CA ALA A 165 23.08 22.58 -29.29
C ALA A 165 22.65 21.41 -30.18
N GLN A 166 22.96 21.48 -31.48
CA GLN A 166 22.75 20.36 -32.43
C GLN A 166 23.63 19.16 -32.06
N ILE A 167 24.92 19.37 -31.79
CA ILE A 167 25.84 18.32 -31.35
C ILE A 167 25.33 17.68 -30.05
N SER A 168 24.84 18.45 -29.06
CA SER A 168 24.34 17.92 -27.79
C SER A 168 23.14 16.98 -28.00
N ARG A 169 22.31 17.18 -29.03
CA ARG A 169 21.19 16.28 -29.37
C ARG A 169 21.64 14.95 -29.93
N THR A 170 22.86 14.86 -30.47
CA THR A 170 23.46 13.61 -30.97
C THR A 170 24.04 12.74 -29.85
N GLU A 171 24.12 13.27 -28.65
CA GLU A 171 24.62 12.61 -27.44
C GLU A 171 23.47 12.33 -26.49
N ILE A 172 22.95 11.10 -26.50
CA ILE A 172 21.88 10.71 -25.61
C ILE A 172 22.47 10.38 -24.22
N ARG A 173 22.11 11.17 -23.21
CA ARG A 173 22.60 11.05 -21.83
C ARG A 173 21.48 10.69 -20.87
N ALA A 174 21.84 10.03 -19.77
CA ALA A 174 20.91 9.68 -18.70
C ALA A 174 20.41 10.95 -17.98
N PRO A 175 19.09 11.21 -17.92
CA PRO A 175 18.53 12.39 -17.24
C PRO A 175 18.61 12.27 -15.71
N PHE A 176 18.62 11.07 -15.18
CA PHE A 176 18.79 10.75 -13.75
C PHE A 176 19.57 9.44 -13.59
N SER A 177 20.03 9.16 -12.37
CA SER A 177 20.71 7.89 -12.05
C SER A 177 19.69 6.79 -11.85
N GLY A 178 19.94 5.59 -12.42
CA GLY A 178 19.01 4.48 -12.34
C GLY A 178 19.55 3.23 -13.03
N THR A 179 18.69 2.25 -13.23
CA THR A 179 18.99 1.03 -13.98
C THR A 179 18.40 1.15 -15.37
N ILE A 180 19.23 0.91 -16.39
CA ILE A 180 18.78 0.92 -17.78
C ILE A 180 18.25 -0.47 -18.16
N GLY A 181 17.11 -0.51 -18.83
CA GLY A 181 16.46 -1.74 -19.30
C GLY A 181 17.09 -2.32 -20.56
N LEU A 182 16.30 -3.12 -21.26
CA LEU A 182 16.69 -3.70 -22.53
C LEU A 182 16.76 -2.61 -23.62
N ARG A 183 17.72 -2.72 -24.51
CA ARG A 183 17.88 -1.81 -25.64
C ARG A 183 17.04 -2.26 -26.83
N SER A 184 16.49 -1.30 -27.56
CA SER A 184 15.78 -1.55 -28.82
C SER A 184 16.63 -1.21 -30.04
N ILE A 185 17.94 -0.94 -29.85
CA ILE A 185 18.84 -0.44 -30.87
C ILE A 185 20.13 -1.28 -30.95
N SER A 186 20.80 -1.22 -32.09
CA SER A 186 22.08 -1.90 -32.32
C SER A 186 23.13 -0.94 -32.89
N PRO A 187 24.43 -1.16 -32.61
CA PRO A 187 25.51 -0.39 -33.26
C PRO A 187 25.39 -0.44 -34.77
N GLY A 188 25.64 0.69 -35.44
CA GLY A 188 25.50 0.82 -36.89
C GLY A 188 24.07 1.04 -37.40
N GLY A 189 23.07 0.89 -36.55
CA GLY A 189 21.66 1.17 -36.88
C GLY A 189 21.41 2.66 -37.10
N TYR A 190 20.36 3.00 -37.85
CA TYR A 190 19.92 4.36 -38.07
C TYR A 190 18.85 4.77 -37.06
N LEU A 191 19.04 5.91 -36.41
CA LEU A 191 18.06 6.52 -35.51
C LEU A 191 17.28 7.63 -36.25
N SER A 192 16.00 7.72 -35.93
CA SER A 192 15.13 8.85 -36.26
C SER A 192 14.67 9.51 -34.98
N PRO A 193 14.19 10.78 -35.01
CA PRO A 193 13.56 11.41 -33.87
C PRO A 193 12.42 10.53 -33.27
N SER A 194 12.32 10.45 -31.96
CA SER A 194 11.36 9.62 -31.23
C SER A 194 11.61 8.10 -31.30
N THR A 195 12.66 7.61 -31.98
CA THR A 195 13.01 6.18 -31.92
C THR A 195 13.34 5.77 -30.48
N PRO A 196 12.65 4.75 -29.90
CA PRO A 196 12.92 4.29 -28.56
C PRO A 196 14.30 3.60 -28.49
N ILE A 197 15.04 3.90 -27.44
CA ILE A 197 16.40 3.39 -27.21
C ILE A 197 16.39 2.33 -26.10
N ALA A 198 15.95 2.71 -24.93
CA ALA A 198 15.83 1.87 -23.75
C ALA A 198 14.96 2.58 -22.70
N THR A 199 14.46 1.83 -21.72
CA THR A 199 13.79 2.42 -20.56
C THR A 199 14.81 2.62 -19.44
N LEU A 200 14.85 3.80 -18.84
CA LEU A 200 15.64 4.10 -17.66
C LEU A 200 14.71 4.20 -16.46
N VAL A 201 15.01 3.45 -15.40
CA VAL A 201 14.19 3.34 -14.19
C VAL A 201 15.02 3.63 -12.95
N ASN A 202 14.54 4.53 -12.12
CA ASN A 202 15.02 4.72 -10.76
C ASN A 202 13.95 4.27 -9.78
N ILE A 203 14.25 3.26 -8.97
CA ILE A 203 13.32 2.69 -7.99
C ILE A 203 13.74 3.01 -6.54
N ASP A 204 14.72 3.84 -6.31
CA ASP A 204 15.14 4.25 -4.98
C ASP A 204 15.00 5.79 -4.81
N PRO A 205 14.11 6.25 -3.91
CA PRO A 205 13.13 5.48 -3.13
C PRO A 205 11.99 4.94 -3.99
N ALA A 206 11.47 3.74 -3.67
CA ALA A 206 10.28 3.20 -4.32
C ALA A 206 9.04 4.02 -3.93
N LYS A 207 8.15 4.27 -4.88
CA LYS A 207 6.83 4.89 -4.63
C LYS A 207 5.79 3.81 -4.47
N LEU A 208 4.98 3.92 -3.43
CA LEU A 208 3.85 3.05 -3.15
C LEU A 208 2.57 3.86 -3.33
N THR A 209 1.71 3.43 -4.24
CA THR A 209 0.40 4.06 -4.49
C THR A 209 -0.69 3.09 -4.04
N PHE A 210 -1.62 3.54 -3.22
CA PHE A 210 -2.72 2.74 -2.70
C PHE A 210 -3.96 3.59 -2.45
N SER A 211 -5.12 2.94 -2.38
CA SER A 211 -6.41 3.60 -2.18
C SER A 211 -6.95 3.31 -0.79
N VAL A 212 -7.42 4.36 -0.12
CA VAL A 212 -8.00 4.29 1.23
C VAL A 212 -9.46 4.70 1.17
N PRO A 213 -10.41 3.93 1.75
CA PRO A 213 -11.82 4.31 1.81
C PRO A 213 -12.04 5.65 2.54
N GLU A 214 -12.98 6.46 2.05
CA GLU A 214 -13.31 7.80 2.54
C GLU A 214 -13.49 7.86 4.07
N LYS A 215 -14.14 6.85 4.65
CA LYS A 215 -14.39 6.77 6.10
C LYS A 215 -13.13 6.80 6.98
N TYR A 216 -11.95 6.50 6.40
CA TYR A 216 -10.67 6.51 7.11
C TYR A 216 -9.79 7.70 6.77
N LEU A 217 -10.27 8.63 5.94
CA LEU A 217 -9.50 9.78 5.47
C LEU A 217 -8.94 10.64 6.61
N SER A 218 -9.76 10.89 7.65
CA SER A 218 -9.35 11.70 8.81
C SER A 218 -8.15 11.13 9.58
N LEU A 219 -7.89 9.83 9.41
CA LEU A 219 -6.85 9.09 10.13
C LEU A 219 -5.54 8.99 9.35
N VAL A 220 -5.58 9.23 8.01
CA VAL A 220 -4.39 9.18 7.16
C VAL A 220 -3.86 10.58 6.95
N LYS A 221 -2.61 10.80 7.37
CA LYS A 221 -1.93 12.10 7.28
C LYS A 221 -0.58 11.96 6.59
N VAL A 222 -0.13 13.03 5.94
CA VAL A 222 1.25 13.11 5.46
C VAL A 222 2.21 12.95 6.65
N GLY A 223 3.26 12.14 6.46
CA GLY A 223 4.20 11.77 7.51
C GLY A 223 3.87 10.43 8.21
N ASN A 224 2.68 9.85 8.02
CA ASN A 224 2.35 8.56 8.61
C ASN A 224 3.28 7.47 8.07
N LYS A 225 3.80 6.64 8.98
CA LYS A 225 4.57 5.44 8.64
C LYS A 225 3.61 4.28 8.46
N ILE A 226 3.74 3.58 7.35
CA ILE A 226 2.96 2.41 6.98
C ILE A 226 3.86 1.21 6.82
N LYS A 227 3.36 0.04 7.19
CA LYS A 227 4.04 -1.24 6.98
C LYS A 227 3.38 -1.95 5.82
N PHE A 228 4.17 -2.58 4.97
CA PHE A 228 3.66 -3.35 3.85
C PHE A 228 4.55 -4.56 3.57
N THR A 229 3.97 -5.55 2.93
CA THR A 229 4.64 -6.74 2.41
C THR A 229 4.41 -6.84 0.92
N THR A 230 5.25 -7.58 0.20
CA THR A 230 5.09 -7.85 -1.23
C THR A 230 4.87 -9.34 -1.44
N GLU A 231 4.22 -9.75 -2.52
CA GLU A 231 4.02 -11.17 -2.82
C GLU A 231 5.34 -11.92 -3.07
N SER A 232 6.38 -11.20 -3.49
CA SER A 232 7.71 -11.76 -3.74
C SER A 232 8.56 -11.94 -2.48
N SER A 233 8.12 -11.41 -1.34
CA SER A 233 8.90 -11.44 -0.08
C SER A 233 8.00 -11.22 1.14
N ASP A 234 8.12 -12.09 2.13
CA ASP A 234 7.45 -11.95 3.44
C ASP A 234 8.10 -10.87 4.32
N ASN A 235 9.13 -10.19 3.83
CA ASN A 235 9.77 -9.10 4.55
C ASN A 235 8.80 -7.93 4.75
N ILE A 236 8.79 -7.39 5.96
CA ILE A 236 8.02 -6.19 6.27
C ILE A 236 8.85 -4.96 5.90
N PHE A 237 8.34 -4.20 4.95
CA PHE A 237 8.90 -2.92 4.54
C PHE A 237 8.16 -1.77 5.21
N THR A 238 8.83 -0.64 5.36
CA THR A 238 8.23 0.58 5.90
C THR A 238 8.26 1.67 4.84
N ALA A 239 7.12 2.33 4.65
CA ALA A 239 7.01 3.50 3.80
C ALA A 239 6.46 4.69 4.60
N THR A 240 6.74 5.90 4.13
CA THR A 240 6.21 7.14 4.71
C THR A 240 5.29 7.82 3.72
N VAL A 241 4.08 8.15 4.14
CA VAL A 241 3.10 8.89 3.33
C VAL A 241 3.65 10.28 3.05
N TYR A 242 3.74 10.67 1.77
CA TYR A 242 4.21 12.00 1.38
C TYR A 242 3.17 12.83 0.63
N ALA A 243 2.15 12.21 0.08
CA ALA A 243 1.08 12.89 -0.63
C ALA A 243 -0.24 12.13 -0.51
N ILE A 244 -1.32 12.89 -0.45
CA ILE A 244 -2.69 12.40 -0.47
C ILE A 244 -3.39 13.20 -1.57
N GLU A 245 -4.08 12.52 -2.48
CA GLU A 245 -4.84 13.16 -3.55
C GLU A 245 -5.94 14.05 -2.93
N PRO A 246 -6.11 15.30 -3.39
CA PRO A 246 -7.12 16.20 -2.79
C PRO A 246 -8.56 15.85 -3.20
N SER A 247 -8.76 14.93 -4.13
CA SER A 247 -10.06 14.50 -4.64
C SER A 247 -10.35 13.04 -4.31
N ILE A 248 -11.62 12.74 -4.04
CA ILE A 248 -12.13 11.38 -3.84
C ILE A 248 -12.59 10.84 -5.18
N ASP A 249 -12.21 9.62 -5.52
CA ASP A 249 -12.80 8.90 -6.65
C ASP A 249 -14.24 8.53 -6.31
N VAL A 250 -15.18 9.11 -7.06
CA VAL A 250 -16.62 8.97 -6.82
C VAL A 250 -17.12 7.55 -7.08
N SER A 251 -16.46 6.82 -7.97
CA SER A 251 -16.86 5.47 -8.37
C SER A 251 -16.50 4.43 -7.29
N SER A 252 -15.32 4.54 -6.72
CA SER A 252 -14.81 3.62 -5.70
C SER A 252 -14.97 4.12 -4.26
N ARG A 253 -15.32 5.40 -4.07
CA ARG A 253 -15.37 6.07 -2.76
C ARG A 253 -14.06 5.95 -1.99
N THR A 254 -12.95 6.05 -2.72
CA THR A 254 -11.60 5.98 -2.16
C THR A 254 -10.79 7.23 -2.47
N ILE A 255 -9.76 7.45 -1.67
CA ILE A 255 -8.76 8.47 -1.91
C ILE A 255 -7.41 7.81 -2.21
N THR A 256 -6.69 8.34 -3.19
CA THR A 256 -5.36 7.84 -3.53
C THR A 256 -4.31 8.43 -2.61
N VAL A 257 -3.52 7.57 -2.01
CA VAL A 257 -2.42 7.92 -1.12
C VAL A 257 -1.11 7.44 -1.73
N ARG A 258 -0.08 8.27 -1.62
CA ARG A 258 1.28 7.92 -2.05
C ARG A 258 2.25 7.95 -0.90
N ALA A 259 3.04 6.90 -0.79
CA ALA A 259 4.11 6.77 0.19
C ALA A 259 5.45 6.48 -0.48
N ARG A 260 6.55 6.74 0.22
CA ARG A 260 7.92 6.43 -0.22
C ARG A 260 8.54 5.41 0.71
N ALA A 261 9.17 4.40 0.11
CA ALA A 261 9.93 3.37 0.81
C ALA A 261 11.39 3.38 0.33
N PRO A 262 12.39 3.38 1.22
CA PRO A 262 13.77 3.23 0.82
C PRO A 262 13.98 1.86 0.15
N ASN A 263 14.74 1.83 -0.94
CA ASN A 263 15.01 0.63 -1.71
C ASN A 263 16.50 0.51 -2.12
N GLY A 264 17.40 0.96 -1.27
CA GLY A 264 18.84 0.94 -1.56
C GLY A 264 19.38 -0.46 -1.88
N GLU A 265 18.77 -1.52 -1.33
CA GLU A 265 19.13 -2.92 -1.57
C GLU A 265 18.46 -3.53 -2.82
N GLY A 266 17.56 -2.79 -3.51
CA GLY A 266 16.90 -3.27 -4.73
C GLY A 266 15.88 -4.40 -4.53
N LYS A 267 15.38 -4.60 -3.30
CA LYS A 267 14.42 -5.67 -2.97
C LYS A 267 13.01 -5.41 -3.49
N LEU A 268 12.67 -4.15 -3.70
CA LEU A 268 11.37 -3.75 -4.24
C LEU A 268 11.46 -3.60 -5.76
N THR A 269 10.51 -4.18 -6.48
CA THR A 269 10.43 -4.12 -7.94
C THR A 269 9.24 -3.26 -8.37
N ALA A 270 9.43 -2.37 -9.34
CA ALA A 270 8.33 -1.59 -9.91
C ALA A 270 7.32 -2.50 -10.61
N GLY A 271 6.03 -2.22 -10.43
CA GLY A 271 4.93 -3.04 -10.94
C GLY A 271 4.45 -4.12 -9.96
N SER A 272 5.16 -4.39 -8.85
CA SER A 272 4.74 -5.37 -7.87
C SER A 272 3.55 -4.88 -7.04
N PHE A 273 2.69 -5.83 -6.63
CA PHE A 273 1.63 -5.58 -5.66
C PHE A 273 2.20 -5.55 -4.24
N ALA A 274 1.59 -4.73 -3.41
CA ALA A 274 1.91 -4.60 -1.99
C ALA A 274 0.64 -4.76 -1.15
N LYS A 275 0.73 -5.51 -0.06
CA LYS A 275 -0.29 -5.59 1.00
C LYS A 275 0.12 -4.63 2.10
N ILE A 276 -0.71 -3.63 2.35
CA ILE A 276 -0.40 -2.51 3.24
C ILE A 276 -1.25 -2.62 4.49
N ASN A 277 -0.61 -2.66 5.64
CA ASN A 277 -1.25 -2.61 6.94
C ASN A 277 -1.19 -1.16 7.46
N LEU A 278 -2.32 -0.47 7.35
CA LEU A 278 -2.50 0.87 7.89
C LEU A 278 -2.95 0.77 9.35
N THR A 279 -2.09 1.17 10.27
CA THR A 279 -2.49 1.39 11.67
C THR A 279 -3.10 2.78 11.77
N LEU A 280 -4.42 2.84 11.92
CA LEU A 280 -5.18 4.09 11.81
C LEU A 280 -5.29 4.83 13.14
N ASN A 281 -5.51 4.12 14.24
CA ASN A 281 -5.63 4.71 15.56
C ASN A 281 -5.09 3.76 16.62
N GLN A 282 -4.36 4.30 17.57
CA GLN A 282 -4.22 3.70 18.88
C GLN A 282 -5.29 4.32 19.77
N ILE A 283 -6.30 3.53 20.14
CA ILE A 283 -7.23 3.94 21.18
C ILE A 283 -6.56 3.50 22.49
N PRO A 284 -5.96 4.43 23.25
CA PRO A 284 -5.39 4.11 24.54
C PRO A 284 -6.53 3.86 25.54
N ASN A 285 -6.29 3.05 26.53
CA ASN A 285 -7.17 2.85 27.69
C ASN A 285 -8.56 2.28 27.35
N THR A 286 -8.60 1.25 26.52
CA THR A 286 -9.83 0.53 26.18
C THR A 286 -9.88 -0.81 26.89
N ILE A 287 -11.04 -1.14 27.48
CA ILE A 287 -11.26 -2.45 28.10
C ILE A 287 -11.81 -3.41 27.05
N MET A 288 -11.03 -4.47 26.76
CA MET A 288 -11.44 -5.55 25.87
C MET A 288 -11.87 -6.77 26.65
N VAL A 289 -13.04 -7.32 26.32
CA VAL A 289 -13.55 -8.56 26.92
C VAL A 289 -13.85 -9.58 25.81
N PRO A 290 -13.74 -10.89 26.08
CA PRO A 290 -14.12 -11.92 25.12
C PRO A 290 -15.58 -11.74 24.69
N THR A 291 -15.86 -11.88 23.39
CA THR A 291 -17.21 -11.68 22.82
C THR A 291 -18.28 -12.51 23.52
N GLN A 292 -17.92 -13.70 24.00
CA GLN A 292 -18.82 -14.60 24.73
C GLN A 292 -19.23 -14.10 26.11
N SER A 293 -18.54 -13.11 26.70
CA SER A 293 -18.86 -12.56 28.01
C SER A 293 -19.93 -11.47 27.94
N VAL A 294 -20.20 -10.93 26.76
CA VAL A 294 -21.23 -9.90 26.55
C VAL A 294 -22.54 -10.56 26.18
N ILE A 295 -23.56 -10.30 26.93
CA ILE A 295 -24.91 -10.86 26.72
C ILE A 295 -25.80 -9.74 26.19
N PRO A 296 -26.38 -9.93 25.00
CA PRO A 296 -27.34 -8.98 24.44
C PRO A 296 -28.67 -9.02 25.20
N ASP A 297 -29.26 -7.87 25.43
CA ASP A 297 -30.61 -7.72 25.98
C ASP A 297 -31.41 -6.73 25.12
N ILE A 298 -32.72 -6.59 25.38
CA ILE A 298 -33.65 -5.83 24.53
C ILE A 298 -33.26 -4.35 24.38
N LYS A 299 -32.68 -3.75 25.42
CA LYS A 299 -32.32 -2.34 25.44
C LYS A 299 -30.80 -2.10 25.32
N ASP A 300 -30.01 -2.89 26.04
CA ASP A 300 -28.56 -2.69 26.16
C ASP A 300 -27.84 -4.02 26.37
N ASN A 301 -26.55 -4.05 26.09
CA ASN A 301 -25.71 -5.20 26.41
C ASN A 301 -25.34 -5.21 27.89
N TYR A 302 -25.11 -6.40 28.45
CA TYR A 302 -24.62 -6.51 29.82
C TYR A 302 -23.55 -7.59 29.95
N VAL A 303 -22.76 -7.47 30.99
CA VAL A 303 -21.79 -8.46 31.43
C VAL A 303 -22.04 -8.84 32.89
N PHE A 304 -21.55 -10.02 33.29
CA PHE A 304 -21.48 -10.36 34.71
C PHE A 304 -20.10 -10.04 35.25
N VAL A 305 -20.05 -9.33 36.37
CA VAL A 305 -18.83 -9.02 37.11
C VAL A 305 -18.92 -9.76 38.45
N SER A 306 -17.83 -10.41 38.86
CA SER A 306 -17.73 -11.01 40.21
C SER A 306 -17.37 -9.93 41.21
N ASP A 307 -18.31 -9.63 42.10
CA ASP A 307 -18.12 -8.73 43.21
C ASP A 307 -18.40 -9.49 44.53
N SER A 308 -17.40 -9.52 45.39
CA SER A 308 -17.50 -10.18 46.71
C SER A 308 -18.05 -11.63 46.66
N GLY A 309 -17.70 -12.38 45.57
CA GLY A 309 -18.16 -13.77 45.38
C GLY A 309 -19.57 -13.91 44.83
N MET A 310 -20.19 -12.83 44.38
CA MET A 310 -21.52 -12.82 43.75
C MET A 310 -21.44 -12.31 42.31
N ALA A 311 -22.26 -12.86 41.38
CA ALA A 311 -22.39 -12.41 40.02
C ALA A 311 -23.30 -11.18 39.94
N MET A 312 -22.72 -10.01 39.72
CA MET A 312 -23.46 -8.76 39.54
C MET A 312 -23.62 -8.46 38.04
N ARG A 313 -24.86 -8.24 37.61
CA ARG A 313 -25.16 -7.76 36.26
C ARG A 313 -24.77 -6.30 36.15
N ARG A 314 -23.97 -5.96 35.12
CA ARG A 314 -23.57 -4.59 34.81
C ARG A 314 -23.86 -4.28 33.36
N THR A 315 -24.68 -3.27 33.13
CA THR A 315 -24.97 -2.77 31.78
C THR A 315 -23.73 -2.12 31.19
N VAL A 316 -23.45 -2.41 29.92
CA VAL A 316 -22.27 -1.93 29.22
C VAL A 316 -22.63 -1.42 27.84
N LYS A 317 -21.93 -0.38 27.39
CA LYS A 317 -21.93 0.02 25.99
C LYS A 317 -20.74 -0.63 25.28
N THR A 318 -21.00 -1.19 24.13
CA THR A 318 -19.99 -1.88 23.33
C THR A 318 -19.55 -1.00 22.17
N GLY A 319 -18.25 -1.04 21.85
CA GLY A 319 -17.66 -0.35 20.72
C GLY A 319 -17.23 -1.32 19.63
N MET A 320 -15.93 -1.28 19.27
CA MET A 320 -15.34 -2.11 18.23
C MET A 320 -15.42 -3.61 18.63
N ARG A 321 -15.69 -4.44 17.62
CA ARG A 321 -15.71 -5.90 17.76
C ARG A 321 -14.66 -6.52 16.85
N THR A 322 -13.85 -7.38 17.42
CA THR A 322 -12.93 -8.26 16.70
C THR A 322 -13.49 -9.70 16.67
N ASP A 323 -12.81 -10.62 16.03
CA ASP A 323 -13.22 -12.04 15.95
C ASP A 323 -13.32 -12.70 17.34
N LYS A 324 -12.52 -12.26 18.31
CA LYS A 324 -12.41 -12.90 19.64
C LYS A 324 -12.89 -12.01 20.78
N GLU A 325 -12.84 -10.70 20.62
CA GLU A 325 -13.03 -9.73 21.70
C GLU A 325 -13.92 -8.57 21.26
N ILE A 326 -14.56 -7.92 22.22
CA ILE A 326 -15.39 -6.74 22.02
C ILE A 326 -14.95 -5.64 23.00
N GLU A 327 -14.90 -4.43 22.49
CA GLU A 327 -14.60 -3.22 23.25
C GLU A 327 -15.77 -2.83 24.14
N ILE A 328 -15.48 -2.47 25.39
CA ILE A 328 -16.44 -1.86 26.30
C ILE A 328 -16.06 -0.41 26.48
N THR A 329 -16.91 0.48 25.95
CA THR A 329 -16.70 1.93 26.03
C THR A 329 -17.22 2.54 27.33
N GLU A 330 -18.27 1.96 27.88
CA GLU A 330 -18.86 2.40 29.18
C GLU A 330 -19.34 1.21 29.99
N GLY A 331 -19.32 1.33 31.32
CA GLY A 331 -19.90 0.36 32.22
C GLY A 331 -18.91 -0.54 32.96
N LEU A 332 -17.64 -0.63 32.51
CA LEU A 332 -16.58 -1.34 33.25
C LEU A 332 -15.47 -0.39 33.68
N LYS A 333 -14.80 -0.76 34.79
CA LYS A 333 -13.61 -0.07 35.27
C LYS A 333 -12.41 -1.01 35.25
N GLN A 334 -11.23 -0.43 35.19
CA GLN A 334 -10.00 -1.17 35.36
C GLN A 334 -9.99 -1.90 36.71
N GLY A 335 -9.63 -3.19 36.68
CA GLY A 335 -9.66 -4.05 37.87
C GLY A 335 -10.94 -4.86 38.07
N ASP A 336 -12.03 -4.56 37.34
CA ASP A 336 -13.26 -5.36 37.42
C ASP A 336 -13.01 -6.81 36.99
N SER A 337 -13.58 -7.75 37.76
CA SER A 337 -13.48 -9.20 37.46
C SER A 337 -14.65 -9.65 36.61
N VAL A 338 -14.50 -9.57 35.29
CA VAL A 338 -15.53 -9.95 34.32
C VAL A 338 -15.60 -11.47 34.16
N ILE A 339 -16.78 -12.03 34.29
CA ILE A 339 -17.03 -13.47 34.16
C ILE A 339 -17.05 -13.84 32.67
N ILE A 340 -16.17 -14.77 32.28
CA ILE A 340 -15.97 -15.17 30.88
C ILE A 340 -16.44 -16.62 30.59
N SER A 341 -16.76 -17.40 31.63
CA SER A 341 -17.30 -18.76 31.44
C SER A 341 -18.33 -19.09 32.50
N GLY A 342 -19.21 -20.07 32.24
CA GLY A 342 -20.31 -20.43 33.17
C GLY A 342 -21.52 -19.50 33.12
N ILE A 343 -21.55 -18.56 32.19
CA ILE A 343 -22.50 -17.44 32.08
C ILE A 343 -23.95 -17.93 31.95
N ILE A 344 -24.21 -19.02 31.23
CA ILE A 344 -25.56 -19.55 30.98
C ILE A 344 -26.27 -19.99 32.26
N GLN A 345 -25.50 -20.37 33.29
CA GLN A 345 -26.04 -20.84 34.58
C GLN A 345 -26.20 -19.70 35.60
N LEU A 346 -25.72 -18.50 35.26
CA LEU A 346 -25.73 -17.36 36.18
C LEU A 346 -27.08 -16.67 36.20
N ARG A 347 -27.49 -16.33 37.41
CA ARG A 347 -28.57 -15.36 37.68
C ARG A 347 -27.99 -14.15 38.43
N PRO A 348 -28.59 -12.98 38.32
CA PRO A 348 -28.17 -11.83 39.11
C PRO A 348 -28.11 -12.18 40.60
N LYS A 349 -27.01 -11.82 41.26
CA LYS A 349 -26.71 -12.11 42.68
C LYS A 349 -26.50 -13.60 43.00
N ALA A 350 -26.22 -14.46 41.99
CA ALA A 350 -25.87 -15.85 42.24
C ALA A 350 -24.47 -15.95 42.90
N PRO A 351 -24.27 -16.83 43.89
CA PRO A 351 -22.93 -17.08 44.42
C PRO A 351 -22.05 -17.76 43.38
N VAL A 352 -20.84 -17.25 43.20
CA VAL A 352 -19.86 -17.77 42.24
C VAL A 352 -18.57 -18.22 42.92
N LYS A 353 -17.95 -19.27 42.39
CA LYS A 353 -16.63 -19.71 42.83
C LYS A 353 -15.66 -19.55 41.63
N ILE A 354 -14.71 -18.66 41.77
CA ILE A 354 -13.69 -18.43 40.77
C ILE A 354 -12.77 -19.64 40.68
N GLN A 355 -12.73 -20.29 39.53
CA GLN A 355 -11.82 -21.41 39.26
C GLN A 355 -10.48 -20.94 38.65
N LYS A 356 -10.55 -19.98 37.72
CA LYS A 356 -9.37 -19.47 37.04
C LYS A 356 -9.48 -17.97 36.83
N VAL A 357 -8.41 -17.26 37.15
CA VAL A 357 -8.26 -15.85 36.81
C VAL A 357 -7.39 -15.76 35.58
N VAL A 358 -7.95 -15.27 34.48
CA VAL A 358 -7.21 -14.99 33.26
C VAL A 358 -6.65 -13.59 33.39
N LYS A 359 -5.35 -13.46 33.42
CA LYS A 359 -4.65 -12.18 33.34
C LYS A 359 -4.22 -11.98 31.89
N LYS A 360 -4.52 -10.83 31.34
CA LYS A 360 -4.10 -10.43 29.99
C LYS A 360 -2.81 -9.63 30.07
#